data_0eba85c1f58bafca14f97c3f6aab6586
#
_entry.id   0eba85c1f58bafca14f97c3f6aab6586
#
_cell.length_a   1.000
_cell.length_b   1.000
_cell.length_c   1.000
_cell.angle_alpha   90.00
_cell.angle_beta   90.00
_cell.angle_gamma   90.00
#
_symmetry.space_group_name_H-M   'P 1'
#
loop_
_entity.id
_entity.type
_entity.pdbx_description
1 polymer ?
#
loop_
_entity_poly.entity_id
_entity_poly.type
_entity_poly.pdbx_seq_one_letter_code
_entity_poly.pdbx_strand_id
1 'polypeptide(L)'
;MRQEEESVLLYIHGKGGSAEEAGHYRKLFPFCDIVGLDYKSFTPWGAGKEIRERVHLLKGKCKNIFLIANSIGAFYSMNAGIERDIIHAWFISPIIDMERLIADRMKQVNLSESELREKGVIKTDLGDELSWEYLCYIRENSIEWKVPTDILYGSEDGLTPLDAITAFSKNDRRSLTVMKGGEHWFHSVEQMQFLDEWIQRTSKTLRI
;
A
#
# COMPACT_ATOMS: atom_id res chain seq x y z
N MET A 1 -11.18 32.81 -14.70
CA MET A 1 -11.13 31.35 -14.73
C MET A 1 -10.00 30.94 -13.76
N ARG A 2 -10.30 30.30 -12.64
CA ARG A 2 -9.26 29.63 -11.84
C ARG A 2 -8.77 28.47 -12.70
N GLN A 3 -7.48 28.40 -13.01
CA GLN A 3 -6.88 27.17 -13.51
C GLN A 3 -7.15 26.11 -12.41
N GLU A 4 -7.98 25.11 -12.72
CA GLU A 4 -8.09 23.94 -11.87
C GLU A 4 -6.67 23.37 -11.79
N GLU A 5 -6.14 23.31 -10.59
CA GLU A 5 -4.81 22.73 -10.37
C GLU A 5 -4.90 21.27 -10.75
N GLU A 6 -4.18 20.85 -11.79
CA GLU A 6 -4.21 19.47 -12.29
C GLU A 6 -3.81 18.51 -11.15
N SER A 7 -4.77 17.74 -10.71
CA SER A 7 -4.61 16.74 -9.65
C SER A 7 -4.62 15.34 -10.26
N VAL A 8 -3.77 14.47 -9.76
CA VAL A 8 -3.70 13.08 -10.17
C VAL A 8 -3.74 12.16 -8.96
N LEU A 9 -4.50 11.08 -9.05
CA LEU A 9 -4.51 9.98 -8.12
C LEU A 9 -3.73 8.80 -8.71
N LEU A 10 -2.64 8.44 -8.06
CA LEU A 10 -1.85 7.25 -8.39
C LEU A 10 -2.37 6.06 -7.60
N TYR A 11 -2.68 4.96 -8.28
CA TYR A 11 -3.07 3.72 -7.66
C TYR A 11 -1.95 2.68 -7.74
N ILE A 12 -1.62 2.06 -6.60
CA ILE A 12 -0.63 0.98 -6.49
C ILE A 12 -1.34 -0.27 -5.97
N HIS A 13 -1.42 -1.28 -6.83
CA HIS A 13 -2.12 -2.52 -6.53
C HIS A 13 -1.40 -3.41 -5.51
N GLY A 14 -2.12 -4.38 -4.93
CA GLY A 14 -1.58 -5.45 -4.10
C GLY A 14 -1.01 -6.62 -4.91
N LYS A 15 -0.59 -7.69 -4.23
CA LYS A 15 -0.13 -8.93 -4.87
C LYS A 15 -1.26 -9.53 -5.72
N GLY A 16 -0.97 -9.80 -6.99
CA GLY A 16 -1.92 -10.39 -7.93
C GLY A 16 -2.94 -9.39 -8.53
N GLY A 17 -2.89 -8.10 -8.13
CA GLY A 17 -3.69 -7.04 -8.72
C GLY A 17 -3.06 -6.45 -9.98
N SER A 18 -3.68 -5.40 -10.52
CA SER A 18 -3.21 -4.69 -11.71
C SER A 18 -3.52 -3.19 -11.67
N ALA A 19 -2.87 -2.43 -12.56
CA ALA A 19 -3.17 -1.01 -12.76
C ALA A 19 -4.63 -0.73 -13.16
N GLU A 20 -5.32 -1.71 -13.74
CA GLU A 20 -6.72 -1.56 -14.20
C GLU A 20 -7.70 -1.35 -13.05
N GLU A 21 -7.37 -1.85 -11.84
CA GLU A 21 -8.15 -1.64 -10.63
C GLU A 21 -8.33 -0.15 -10.30
N ALA A 22 -7.43 0.71 -10.76
CA ALA A 22 -7.57 2.17 -10.68
C ALA A 22 -8.88 2.67 -11.29
N GLY A 23 -9.42 1.96 -12.27
CA GLY A 23 -10.70 2.29 -12.92
C GLY A 23 -11.88 2.37 -11.97
N HIS A 24 -11.86 1.59 -10.87
CA HIS A 24 -12.88 1.60 -9.83
C HIS A 24 -13.06 2.99 -9.21
N TYR A 25 -11.96 3.71 -8.99
CA TYR A 25 -11.95 4.99 -8.28
C TYR A 25 -12.39 6.19 -9.13
N ARG A 26 -12.52 6.06 -10.48
CA ARG A 26 -12.87 7.17 -11.38
C ARG A 26 -14.19 7.86 -11.01
N LYS A 27 -15.18 7.08 -10.58
CA LYS A 27 -16.50 7.61 -10.15
C LYS A 27 -16.44 8.35 -8.81
N LEU A 28 -15.41 8.07 -7.98
CA LEU A 28 -15.25 8.65 -6.64
C LEU A 28 -14.45 9.96 -6.66
N PHE A 29 -13.65 10.18 -7.71
CA PHE A 29 -12.80 11.36 -7.89
C PHE A 29 -13.02 12.00 -9.28
N PRO A 30 -14.19 12.62 -9.51
CA PRO A 30 -14.58 13.10 -10.84
C PRO A 30 -13.72 14.25 -11.38
N PHE A 31 -12.97 14.94 -10.53
CA PHE A 31 -12.13 16.09 -10.89
C PHE A 31 -10.63 15.78 -10.85
N CYS A 32 -10.27 14.50 -10.76
CA CYS A 32 -8.90 14.05 -10.65
C CYS A 32 -8.59 13.01 -11.72
N ASP A 33 -7.44 13.14 -12.38
CA ASP A 33 -6.96 12.09 -13.26
C ASP A 33 -6.57 10.87 -12.44
N ILE A 34 -7.02 9.68 -12.87
CA ILE A 34 -6.73 8.42 -12.18
C ILE A 34 -5.79 7.58 -13.03
N VAL A 35 -4.65 7.23 -12.47
CA VAL A 35 -3.65 6.38 -13.12
C VAL A 35 -3.23 5.23 -12.21
N GLY A 36 -3.18 4.02 -12.75
CA GLY A 36 -2.59 2.86 -12.08
C GLY A 36 -1.14 2.64 -12.53
N LEU A 37 -0.39 1.92 -11.71
CA LEU A 37 0.96 1.47 -12.05
C LEU A 37 1.04 -0.06 -11.97
N ASP A 38 1.37 -0.71 -13.10
CA ASP A 38 1.79 -2.11 -13.14
C ASP A 38 3.30 -2.20 -12.92
N TYR A 39 3.71 -2.20 -11.66
CA TYR A 39 5.12 -2.45 -11.32
C TYR A 39 5.47 -3.92 -11.60
N LYS A 40 6.71 -4.15 -12.04
CA LYS A 40 7.20 -5.47 -12.48
C LYS A 40 8.07 -6.16 -11.43
N SER A 41 8.68 -5.37 -10.56
CA SER A 41 9.49 -5.89 -9.46
C SER A 41 8.64 -6.18 -8.23
N PHE A 42 8.93 -7.30 -7.57
CA PHE A 42 8.29 -7.69 -6.31
C PHE A 42 9.23 -7.55 -5.10
N THR A 43 10.20 -6.66 -5.22
CA THR A 43 11.11 -6.30 -4.13
C THR A 43 10.90 -4.83 -3.74
N PRO A 44 11.10 -4.44 -2.46
CA PRO A 44 10.88 -3.05 -2.03
C PRO A 44 11.79 -2.05 -2.75
N TRP A 45 13.02 -2.43 -3.06
CA TRP A 45 13.93 -1.56 -3.84
C TRP A 45 13.53 -1.45 -5.31
N GLY A 46 13.09 -2.55 -5.93
CA GLY A 46 12.70 -2.55 -7.34
C GLY A 46 11.35 -1.88 -7.55
N ALA A 47 10.30 -2.32 -6.87
CA ALA A 47 8.97 -1.69 -6.93
C ALA A 47 9.01 -0.23 -6.45
N GLY A 48 9.77 0.05 -5.38
CA GLY A 48 9.97 1.42 -4.90
C GLY A 48 10.62 2.33 -5.93
N LYS A 49 11.57 1.81 -6.72
CA LYS A 49 12.16 2.55 -7.85
C LYS A 49 11.12 2.87 -8.93
N GLU A 50 10.34 1.88 -9.36
CA GLU A 50 9.30 2.06 -10.39
C GLU A 50 8.22 3.05 -9.95
N ILE A 51 7.79 2.99 -8.68
CA ILE A 51 6.84 3.94 -8.08
C ILE A 51 7.44 5.36 -8.07
N ARG A 52 8.68 5.52 -7.64
CA ARG A 52 9.37 6.82 -7.63
C ARG A 52 9.50 7.42 -9.01
N GLU A 53 9.88 6.64 -10.02
CA GLU A 53 9.96 7.07 -11.41
C GLU A 53 8.58 7.52 -11.91
N ARG A 54 7.51 6.79 -11.57
CA ARG A 54 6.15 7.18 -11.93
C ARG A 54 5.73 8.50 -11.30
N VAL A 55 5.98 8.67 -10.00
CA VAL A 55 5.70 9.93 -9.28
C VAL A 55 6.48 11.09 -9.88
N HIS A 56 7.76 10.89 -10.22
CA HIS A 56 8.56 11.92 -10.87
C HIS A 56 7.98 12.36 -12.23
N LEU A 57 7.50 11.42 -13.04
CA LEU A 57 6.84 11.73 -14.31
C LEU A 57 5.52 12.50 -14.09
N LEU A 58 4.75 12.17 -13.06
CA LEU A 58 3.50 12.86 -12.72
C LEU A 58 3.77 14.28 -12.24
N LYS A 59 4.80 14.52 -11.43
CA LYS A 59 5.21 15.87 -11.00
C LYS A 59 5.52 16.83 -12.15
N GLY A 60 6.00 16.32 -13.26
CA GLY A 60 6.23 17.13 -14.48
C GLY A 60 4.94 17.60 -15.15
N LYS A 61 3.77 17.06 -14.76
CA LYS A 61 2.48 17.32 -15.41
C LYS A 61 1.41 17.85 -14.45
N CYS A 62 1.44 17.44 -13.19
CA CYS A 62 0.40 17.70 -12.21
C CYS A 62 0.99 18.35 -10.97
N LYS A 63 0.25 19.27 -10.37
CA LYS A 63 0.64 19.96 -9.14
C LYS A 63 0.43 19.10 -7.90
N ASN A 64 -0.67 18.37 -7.89
CA ASN A 64 -1.13 17.60 -6.74
C ASN A 64 -1.12 16.12 -7.08
N ILE A 65 -0.39 15.33 -6.30
CA ILE A 65 -0.37 13.87 -6.43
C ILE A 65 -0.96 13.28 -5.16
N PHE A 66 -1.99 12.48 -5.33
CA PHE A 66 -2.64 11.67 -4.30
C PHE A 66 -2.31 10.20 -4.54
N LEU A 67 -2.39 9.39 -3.49
CA LEU A 67 -2.03 7.98 -3.56
C LEU A 67 -3.14 7.10 -2.98
N ILE A 68 -3.56 6.09 -3.72
CA ILE A 68 -4.26 4.92 -3.17
C ILE A 68 -3.32 3.73 -3.30
N ALA A 69 -3.09 3.01 -2.20
CA ALA A 69 -2.26 1.82 -2.24
C ALA A 69 -2.88 0.66 -1.46
N ASN A 70 -2.90 -0.51 -2.08
CA ASN A 70 -3.52 -1.71 -1.54
C ASN A 70 -2.46 -2.70 -1.06
N SER A 71 -2.61 -3.25 0.15
CA SER A 71 -1.81 -4.35 0.68
C SER A 71 -0.29 -4.08 0.59
N ILE A 72 0.46 -4.94 -0.10
CA ILE A 72 1.91 -4.79 -0.33
C ILE A 72 2.25 -3.55 -1.17
N GLY A 73 1.32 -3.04 -1.97
CA GLY A 73 1.49 -1.78 -2.69
C GLY A 73 1.72 -0.59 -1.75
N ALA A 74 1.07 -0.58 -0.58
CA ALA A 74 1.32 0.41 0.45
C ALA A 74 2.76 0.28 1.01
N PHE A 75 3.21 -0.95 1.28
CA PHE A 75 4.58 -1.22 1.72
C PHE A 75 5.63 -0.72 0.71
N TYR A 76 5.44 -1.02 -0.57
CA TYR A 76 6.35 -0.55 -1.63
C TYR A 76 6.32 0.98 -1.77
N SER A 77 5.15 1.59 -1.64
CA SER A 77 5.00 3.06 -1.67
C SER A 77 5.75 3.72 -0.53
N MET A 78 5.68 3.16 0.68
CA MET A 78 6.41 3.64 1.85
C MET A 78 7.94 3.50 1.72
N ASN A 79 8.42 2.54 0.91
CA ASN A 79 9.84 2.35 0.61
C ASN A 79 10.31 3.12 -0.64
N ALA A 80 9.42 3.84 -1.33
CA ALA A 80 9.74 4.52 -2.58
C ALA A 80 10.45 5.87 -2.39
N GLY A 81 10.44 6.46 -1.19
CA GLY A 81 11.02 7.78 -0.93
C GLY A 81 10.28 8.92 -1.65
N ILE A 82 8.94 8.84 -1.68
CA ILE A 82 8.03 9.75 -2.38
C ILE A 82 7.25 10.70 -1.46
N GLU A 83 7.51 10.70 -0.15
CA GLU A 83 6.71 11.37 0.88
C GLU A 83 6.57 12.88 0.65
N ARG A 84 7.58 13.49 0.02
CA ARG A 84 7.59 14.94 -0.26
C ARG A 84 6.70 15.33 -1.45
N ASP A 85 6.31 14.34 -2.24
CA ASP A 85 5.61 14.53 -3.50
C ASP A 85 4.14 14.14 -3.42
N ILE A 86 3.74 13.42 -2.36
CA ILE A 86 2.37 12.96 -2.11
C ILE A 86 1.70 13.88 -1.09
N ILE A 87 0.53 14.41 -1.45
CA ILE A 87 -0.26 15.30 -0.58
C ILE A 87 -1.03 14.52 0.47
N HIS A 88 -1.64 13.40 0.05
CA HIS A 88 -2.44 12.53 0.90
C HIS A 88 -2.43 11.11 0.37
N ALA A 89 -2.56 10.12 1.25
CA ALA A 89 -2.64 8.72 0.88
C ALA A 89 -3.87 8.03 1.51
N TRP A 90 -4.42 7.07 0.78
CA TRP A 90 -5.41 6.10 1.26
C TRP A 90 -4.78 4.72 1.19
N PHE A 91 -4.63 4.07 2.32
CA PHE A 91 -4.10 2.70 2.40
C PHE A 91 -5.22 1.73 2.73
N ILE A 92 -5.36 0.70 1.90
CA ILE A 92 -6.37 -0.35 2.05
C ILE A 92 -5.66 -1.62 2.46
N SER A 93 -5.97 -2.16 3.65
CA SER A 93 -5.33 -3.34 4.24
C SER A 93 -3.79 -3.34 4.09
N PRO A 94 -3.08 -2.27 4.48
CA PRO A 94 -1.66 -2.14 4.17
C PRO A 94 -0.82 -3.18 4.90
N ILE A 95 0.19 -3.72 4.22
CA ILE A 95 1.28 -4.44 4.90
C ILE A 95 2.24 -3.39 5.46
N ILE A 96 2.34 -3.31 6.78
CA ILE A 96 3.16 -2.31 7.48
C ILE A 96 4.31 -2.93 8.27
N ASP A 97 4.22 -4.23 8.57
CA ASP A 97 5.23 -5.01 9.29
C ASP A 97 5.60 -6.24 8.45
N MET A 98 6.45 -5.99 7.44
CA MET A 98 6.90 -7.03 6.51
C MET A 98 7.82 -8.04 7.19
N GLU A 99 8.62 -7.62 8.16
CA GLU A 99 9.50 -8.55 8.90
C GLU A 99 8.68 -9.59 9.65
N ARG A 100 7.62 -9.16 10.36
CA ARG A 100 6.70 -10.05 11.04
C ARG A 100 5.98 -10.99 10.05
N LEU A 101 5.52 -10.46 8.92
CA LEU A 101 4.88 -11.26 7.89
C LEU A 101 5.81 -12.37 7.37
N ILE A 102 7.07 -12.05 7.08
CA ILE A 102 8.07 -13.03 6.66
C ILE A 102 8.34 -14.04 7.77
N ALA A 103 8.50 -13.60 9.02
CA ALA A 103 8.74 -14.48 10.16
C ALA A 103 7.57 -15.47 10.37
N ASP A 104 6.32 -15.00 10.22
CA ASP A 104 5.14 -15.86 10.32
C ASP A 104 5.07 -16.87 9.17
N ARG A 105 5.44 -16.48 7.95
CA ARG A 105 5.56 -17.41 6.82
C ARG A 105 6.64 -18.46 7.03
N MET A 106 7.80 -18.05 7.54
CA MET A 106 8.88 -18.99 7.89
C MET A 106 8.42 -20.01 8.92
N LYS A 107 7.71 -19.58 9.97
CA LYS A 107 7.13 -20.49 10.98
C LYS A 107 6.14 -21.49 10.37
N GLN A 108 5.26 -21.05 9.48
CA GLN A 108 4.26 -21.90 8.82
C GLN A 108 4.90 -23.05 8.03
N VAL A 109 6.08 -22.82 7.44
CA VAL A 109 6.81 -23.83 6.66
C VAL A 109 7.98 -24.45 7.42
N ASN A 110 8.06 -24.24 8.75
CA ASN A 110 9.13 -24.73 9.62
C ASN A 110 10.53 -24.39 9.11
N LEU A 111 10.72 -23.19 8.60
CA LEU A 111 11.99 -22.69 8.06
C LEU A 111 12.70 -21.83 9.09
N SER A 112 13.98 -22.09 9.34
CA SER A 112 14.84 -21.25 10.17
C SER A 112 15.52 -20.13 9.37
N GLU A 113 15.91 -19.03 10.04
CA GLU A 113 16.69 -17.97 9.40
C GLU A 113 18.05 -18.46 8.90
N SER A 114 18.68 -19.40 9.59
CA SER A 114 19.96 -20.00 9.15
C SER A 114 19.82 -20.73 7.82
N GLU A 115 18.74 -21.48 7.63
CA GLU A 115 18.45 -22.15 6.36
C GLU A 115 18.12 -21.16 5.25
N LEU A 116 17.34 -20.11 5.55
CA LEU A 116 17.05 -19.05 4.57
C LEU A 116 18.32 -18.33 4.16
N ARG A 117 19.20 -18.02 5.11
CA ARG A 117 20.48 -17.38 4.85
C ARG A 117 21.40 -18.25 3.99
N GLU A 118 21.48 -19.55 4.27
CA GLU A 118 22.32 -20.50 3.52
C GLU A 118 21.84 -20.65 2.07
N LYS A 119 20.50 -20.76 1.87
CA LYS A 119 19.91 -20.97 0.54
C LYS A 119 19.68 -19.68 -0.24
N GLY A 120 19.67 -18.54 0.42
CA GLY A 120 19.42 -17.23 -0.17
C GLY A 120 17.95 -16.99 -0.54
N VAL A 121 17.36 -17.89 -1.32
CA VAL A 121 15.96 -17.85 -1.76
C VAL A 121 15.33 -19.22 -1.63
N ILE A 122 14.11 -19.28 -1.10
CA ILE A 122 13.33 -20.51 -0.94
C ILE A 122 11.92 -20.30 -1.46
N LYS A 123 11.50 -21.14 -2.40
CA LYS A 123 10.09 -21.24 -2.82
C LYS A 123 9.37 -22.17 -1.85
N THR A 124 8.29 -21.69 -1.26
CA THR A 124 7.49 -22.46 -0.32
C THR A 124 6.38 -23.22 -1.04
N ASP A 125 5.90 -24.31 -0.43
CA ASP A 125 4.74 -25.06 -0.94
C ASP A 125 3.43 -24.22 -0.91
N LEU A 126 3.43 -23.11 -0.21
CA LEU A 126 2.32 -22.14 -0.18
C LEU A 126 2.34 -21.16 -1.37
N GLY A 127 3.30 -21.29 -2.29
CA GLY A 127 3.45 -20.45 -3.47
C GLY A 127 4.13 -19.09 -3.21
N ASP A 128 4.63 -18.87 -2.00
CA ASP A 128 5.44 -17.70 -1.66
C ASP A 128 6.92 -17.97 -1.93
N GLU A 129 7.66 -16.91 -2.21
CA GLU A 129 9.12 -16.92 -2.28
C GLU A 129 9.68 -16.12 -1.09
N LEU A 130 10.48 -16.78 -0.26
CA LEU A 130 11.18 -16.17 0.86
C LEU A 130 12.62 -15.88 0.45
N SER A 131 13.08 -14.64 0.66
CA SER A 131 14.41 -14.20 0.29
C SER A 131 15.17 -13.64 1.50
N TRP A 132 16.40 -14.12 1.69
CA TRP A 132 17.30 -13.61 2.70
C TRP A 132 17.67 -12.15 2.45
N GLU A 133 17.94 -11.77 1.21
CA GLU A 133 18.22 -10.39 0.81
C GLU A 133 17.06 -9.46 1.15
N TYR A 134 15.83 -9.91 0.89
CA TYR A 134 14.63 -9.13 1.21
C TYR A 134 14.51 -8.91 2.72
N LEU A 135 14.73 -9.95 3.54
CA LEU A 135 14.68 -9.86 4.99
C LEU A 135 15.77 -8.91 5.54
N CYS A 136 17.00 -9.00 5.03
CA CYS A 136 18.07 -8.08 5.39
C CYS A 136 17.72 -6.63 5.03
N TYR A 137 17.21 -6.40 3.81
CA TYR A 137 16.80 -5.07 3.37
C TYR A 137 15.78 -4.42 4.32
N ILE A 138 14.77 -5.18 4.75
CA ILE A 138 13.73 -4.65 5.65
C ILE A 138 14.32 -4.24 7.00
N ARG A 139 15.24 -5.04 7.53
CA ARG A 139 15.91 -4.77 8.81
C ARG A 139 16.81 -3.56 8.75
N GLU A 140 17.43 -3.29 7.61
CA GLU A 140 18.34 -2.17 7.39
C GLU A 140 17.60 -0.88 6.99
N ASN A 141 16.39 -0.98 6.46
CA ASN A 141 15.63 0.15 5.93
C ASN A 141 14.30 0.30 6.69
N SER A 142 14.31 1.03 7.79
CA SER A 142 13.09 1.34 8.52
C SER A 142 12.17 2.27 7.72
N ILE A 143 10.86 2.01 7.77
CA ILE A 143 9.86 2.84 7.11
C ILE A 143 9.69 4.15 7.86
N GLU A 144 9.96 5.27 7.19
CA GLU A 144 9.62 6.60 7.64
C GLU A 144 8.52 7.20 6.73
N TRP A 145 7.26 7.00 7.08
CA TRP A 145 6.14 7.54 6.32
C TRP A 145 5.51 8.73 7.06
N LYS A 146 5.56 9.92 6.45
CA LYS A 146 5.10 11.19 7.05
C LYS A 146 3.92 11.81 6.31
N VAL A 147 3.43 11.18 5.25
CA VAL A 147 2.26 11.65 4.48
C VAL A 147 0.99 11.52 5.31
N PRO A 148 0.10 12.52 5.32
CA PRO A 148 -1.25 12.37 5.85
C PRO A 148 -1.94 11.16 5.20
N THR A 149 -2.44 10.22 6.00
CA THR A 149 -2.91 8.94 5.48
C THR A 149 -4.16 8.46 6.20
N ASP A 150 -5.20 8.19 5.43
CA ASP A 150 -6.35 7.44 5.91
C ASP A 150 -6.13 5.93 5.65
N ILE A 151 -6.44 5.10 6.63
CA ILE A 151 -6.23 3.66 6.59
C ILE A 151 -7.57 2.95 6.75
N LEU A 152 -7.89 2.08 5.79
CA LEU A 152 -8.98 1.12 5.89
C LEU A 152 -8.42 -0.27 6.22
N TYR A 153 -9.00 -0.92 7.23
CA TYR A 153 -8.56 -2.23 7.70
C TYR A 153 -9.77 -3.13 7.95
N GLY A 154 -9.68 -4.38 7.56
CA GLY A 154 -10.70 -5.40 7.84
C GLY A 154 -10.42 -6.12 9.16
N SER A 155 -11.45 -6.28 10.03
CA SER A 155 -11.24 -6.96 11.33
C SER A 155 -10.86 -8.43 11.21
N GLU A 156 -11.09 -9.05 10.05
CA GLU A 156 -10.74 -10.44 9.73
C GLU A 156 -9.45 -10.52 8.88
N ASP A 157 -8.66 -9.43 8.81
CA ASP A 157 -7.37 -9.42 8.11
C ASP A 157 -6.37 -10.34 8.81
N GLY A 158 -5.99 -11.42 8.13
CA GLY A 158 -5.04 -12.42 8.64
C GLY A 158 -3.58 -12.14 8.29
N LEU A 159 -3.26 -11.04 7.55
CA LEU A 159 -1.90 -10.74 7.12
C LEU A 159 -1.22 -9.65 7.96
N THR A 160 -1.97 -8.62 8.32
CA THR A 160 -1.47 -7.54 9.20
C THR A 160 -2.21 -7.61 10.53
N PRO A 161 -1.53 -7.88 11.65
CA PRO A 161 -2.18 -7.90 12.96
C PRO A 161 -2.72 -6.53 13.39
N LEU A 162 -3.87 -6.51 14.07
CA LEU A 162 -4.53 -5.28 14.50
C LEU A 162 -3.67 -4.40 15.43
N ASP A 163 -2.84 -5.01 16.27
CA ASP A 163 -1.90 -4.29 17.13
C ASP A 163 -0.86 -3.50 16.32
N ALA A 164 -0.34 -4.09 15.26
CA ALA A 164 0.62 -3.45 14.38
C ALA A 164 -0.01 -2.27 13.62
N ILE A 165 -1.19 -2.46 13.00
CA ILE A 165 -1.88 -1.38 12.28
C ILE A 165 -2.31 -0.25 13.22
N THR A 166 -2.74 -0.60 14.45
CA THR A 166 -3.08 0.37 15.47
C THR A 166 -1.86 1.18 15.91
N ALA A 167 -0.71 0.52 16.12
CA ALA A 167 0.54 1.21 16.44
C ALA A 167 0.99 2.14 15.32
N PHE A 168 0.90 1.70 14.07
CA PHE A 168 1.24 2.50 12.90
C PHE A 168 0.33 3.73 12.76
N SER A 169 -0.95 3.63 13.13
CA SER A 169 -1.91 4.73 13.06
C SER A 169 -1.80 5.75 14.20
N LYS A 170 -1.06 5.47 15.28
CA LYS A 170 -0.87 6.37 16.45
C LYS A 170 -0.04 7.60 16.11
N ASN A 171 -0.62 8.51 15.31
CA ASN A 171 0.04 9.76 14.95
C ASN A 171 -1.03 10.72 14.39
N ASP A 172 -0.84 12.01 14.57
CA ASP A 172 -1.81 13.06 14.21
C ASP A 172 -2.11 13.14 12.72
N ARG A 173 -1.28 12.50 11.89
CA ARG A 173 -1.41 12.52 10.42
C ARG A 173 -2.07 11.27 9.86
N ARG A 174 -2.46 10.30 10.69
CA ARG A 174 -3.04 9.05 10.25
C ARG A 174 -4.37 8.79 10.94
N SER A 175 -5.35 8.35 10.17
CA SER A 175 -6.60 7.85 10.70
C SER A 175 -6.76 6.36 10.41
N LEU A 176 -7.40 5.62 11.29
CA LEU A 176 -7.70 4.20 11.12
C LEU A 176 -9.21 4.01 11.15
N THR A 177 -9.75 3.41 10.10
CA THR A 177 -11.12 2.90 10.03
C THR A 177 -11.08 1.39 9.97
N VAL A 178 -11.78 0.72 10.88
CA VAL A 178 -11.88 -0.74 10.92
C VAL A 178 -13.26 -1.15 10.45
N MET A 179 -13.34 -1.94 9.37
CA MET A 179 -14.56 -2.58 8.94
C MET A 179 -14.73 -3.89 9.72
N LYS A 180 -15.80 -3.99 10.50
CA LYS A 180 -16.13 -5.24 11.20
C LYS A 180 -16.54 -6.32 10.18
N GLY A 181 -15.92 -7.49 10.25
CA GLY A 181 -16.12 -8.59 9.30
C GLY A 181 -15.44 -8.37 7.94
N GLY A 182 -14.69 -7.26 7.77
CA GLY A 182 -13.89 -7.04 6.56
C GLY A 182 -12.66 -7.95 6.55
N GLU A 183 -12.33 -8.47 5.38
CA GLU A 183 -11.16 -9.31 5.12
C GLU A 183 -9.97 -8.48 4.63
N HIS A 184 -8.81 -9.11 4.46
CA HIS A 184 -7.65 -8.43 3.87
C HIS A 184 -7.93 -7.94 2.44
N TRP A 185 -8.60 -8.73 1.67
CA TRP A 185 -9.02 -8.40 0.31
C TRP A 185 -10.48 -7.94 0.28
N PHE A 186 -10.70 -6.65 0.14
CA PHE A 186 -12.02 -6.07 -0.03
C PHE A 186 -12.57 -6.41 -1.42
N HIS A 187 -13.50 -7.38 -1.51
CA HIS A 187 -13.99 -7.91 -2.78
C HIS A 187 -15.50 -8.18 -2.80
N SER A 188 -16.13 -8.42 -1.65
CA SER A 188 -17.59 -8.61 -1.62
C SER A 188 -18.31 -7.29 -1.87
N VAL A 189 -19.59 -7.38 -2.31
CA VAL A 189 -20.41 -6.18 -2.57
C VAL A 189 -20.47 -5.26 -1.35
N GLU A 190 -20.64 -5.82 -0.15
CA GLU A 190 -20.70 -5.07 1.10
C GLU A 190 -19.35 -4.40 1.43
N GLN A 191 -18.25 -5.13 1.27
CA GLN A 191 -16.90 -4.60 1.51
C GLN A 191 -16.56 -3.48 0.53
N MET A 192 -16.90 -3.64 -0.74
CA MET A 192 -16.67 -2.62 -1.77
C MET A 192 -17.53 -1.38 -1.56
N GLN A 193 -18.78 -1.55 -1.13
CA GLN A 193 -19.64 -0.42 -0.77
C GLN A 193 -19.04 0.34 0.44
N PHE A 194 -18.60 -0.37 1.47
CA PHE A 194 -17.96 0.25 2.64
C PHE A 194 -16.70 1.02 2.26
N LEU A 195 -15.88 0.46 1.37
CA LEU A 195 -14.68 1.10 0.83
C LEU A 195 -15.05 2.39 0.08
N ASP A 196 -16.05 2.36 -0.80
CA ASP A 196 -16.52 3.53 -1.54
C ASP A 196 -17.00 4.64 -0.60
N GLU A 197 -17.80 4.30 0.41
CA GLU A 197 -18.31 5.25 1.42
C GLU A 197 -17.16 5.83 2.26
N TRP A 198 -16.18 5.00 2.63
CA TRP A 198 -14.99 5.43 3.36
C TRP A 198 -14.15 6.41 2.53
N ILE A 199 -13.86 6.10 1.26
CA ILE A 199 -13.15 7.01 0.36
C ILE A 199 -13.90 8.33 0.22
N GLN A 200 -15.22 8.30 -0.05
CA GLN A 200 -16.03 9.51 -0.19
C GLN A 200 -16.02 10.38 1.07
N ARG A 201 -16.04 9.76 2.25
CA ARG A 201 -16.01 10.47 3.52
C ARG A 201 -14.66 11.15 3.76
N THR A 202 -13.57 10.43 3.53
CA THR A 202 -12.21 10.91 3.84
C THR A 202 -11.67 11.87 2.79
N SER A 203 -12.13 11.80 1.54
CA SER A 203 -11.72 12.72 0.47
C SER A 203 -12.42 14.08 0.49
N LYS A 204 -13.59 14.21 1.15
CA LYS A 204 -14.38 15.46 1.16
C LYS A 204 -13.61 16.71 1.62
N THR A 205 -12.68 16.54 2.56
CA THR A 205 -11.89 17.65 3.12
C THR A 205 -10.77 18.11 2.19
N LEU A 206 -10.39 17.30 1.22
CA LEU A 206 -9.24 17.54 0.35
C LEU A 206 -9.58 18.32 -0.92
N ARG A 207 -10.86 18.60 -1.19
CA ARG A 207 -11.36 19.33 -2.38
C ARG A 207 -10.82 18.76 -3.70
N ILE A 208 -10.81 17.42 -3.80
CA ILE A 208 -10.33 16.66 -4.96
C ILE A 208 -11.51 16.29 -5.84
#